data_721c350c5bcf1a6692b5a6e299e67aa9
#
_entry.id   721c350c5bcf1a6692b5a6e299e67aa9
#
_cell.length_a   1.000
_cell.length_b   1.000
_cell.length_c   1.000
_cell.angle_alpha   90.00
_cell.angle_beta   90.00
_cell.angle_gamma   90.00
#
_symmetry.space_group_name_H-M   'P 1'
#
loop_
_entity.id
_entity.type
_entity.pdbx_description
1 polymer ?
#
loop_
_entity_poly.entity_id
_entity_poly.type
_entity_poly.pdbx_seq_one_letter_code
_entity_poly.pdbx_strand_id
1 'polypeptide(L)'
;MFILASKNSAQQGAYAVENQEGENVLFFFEEEDDADRYAMQLMADEDRSLSVVEIEEGLAIRTCKMYNYRYAVIKPEDIVIPPKLNDNF
;
A
#
# COMPACT_ATOMS: atom_id res chain seq x y z
N MET A 1 5.60 -0.01 -11.48
CA MET A 1 4.75 -0.40 -10.36
C MET A 1 4.98 0.57 -9.21
N PHE A 2 3.95 0.84 -8.41
CA PHE A 2 4.00 1.92 -7.41
C PHE A 2 3.60 1.39 -6.04
N ILE A 3 4.31 1.85 -5.02
CA ILE A 3 3.99 1.54 -3.63
C ILE A 3 3.76 2.84 -2.86
N LEU A 4 3.14 2.72 -1.70
CA LEU A 4 3.01 3.83 -0.77
C LEU A 4 4.03 3.65 0.34
N ALA A 5 4.74 4.71 0.66
CA ALA A 5 5.79 4.67 1.67
C ALA A 5 5.60 5.82 2.66
N SER A 6 5.98 5.57 3.90
CA SER A 6 5.89 6.59 4.94
C SER A 6 6.83 7.75 4.65
N LYS A 7 6.34 8.98 4.83
CA LYS A 7 7.18 10.18 4.70
C LYS A 7 8.03 10.42 5.93
N ASN A 8 7.77 9.72 7.00
CA ASN A 8 8.52 9.87 8.23
C ASN A 8 9.91 9.27 8.04
N SER A 9 10.92 10.10 8.12
CA SER A 9 12.31 9.70 7.87
C SER A 9 12.83 8.67 8.86
N ALA A 10 12.24 8.58 10.04
CA ALA A 10 12.69 7.64 11.06
C ALA A 10 12.24 6.21 10.78
N GLN A 11 11.19 6.03 9.99
CA GLN A 11 10.66 4.70 9.68
C GLN A 11 10.17 4.68 8.24
N GLN A 12 11.09 4.49 7.33
CA GLN A 12 10.77 4.38 5.92
C GLN A 12 10.35 2.95 5.63
N GLY A 13 9.06 2.68 5.73
CA GLY A 13 8.51 1.40 5.41
C GLY A 13 7.40 1.50 4.37
N ALA A 14 7.23 0.45 3.60
CA ALA A 14 6.13 0.37 2.67
C ALA A 14 4.82 0.19 3.44
N TYR A 15 3.78 0.85 2.94
CA TYR A 15 2.45 0.71 3.54
C TYR A 15 1.90 -0.69 3.28
N ALA A 16 1.38 -1.31 4.31
CA ALA A 16 0.75 -2.62 4.21
C ALA A 16 -0.60 -2.58 4.91
N VAL A 17 -1.51 -3.41 4.42
CA VAL A 17 -2.85 -3.54 5.00
C VAL A 17 -2.92 -4.87 5.73
N GLU A 18 -3.41 -4.85 6.97
CA GLU A 18 -3.61 -6.08 7.72
C GLU A 18 -4.89 -6.77 7.24
N ASN A 19 -4.77 -8.04 6.88
CA ASN A 19 -5.92 -8.83 6.46
C ASN A 19 -6.67 -9.41 7.67
N GLN A 20 -7.71 -10.21 7.41
CA GLN A 20 -8.52 -10.78 8.49
C GLN A 20 -7.76 -11.76 9.36
N GLU A 21 -6.67 -12.31 8.85
CA GLU A 21 -5.85 -13.27 9.58
C GLU A 21 -4.72 -12.61 10.35
N GLY A 22 -4.67 -11.28 10.35
CA GLY A 22 -3.63 -10.53 11.04
C GLY A 22 -2.33 -10.43 10.26
N GLU A 23 -2.33 -10.78 8.99
CA GLU A 23 -1.14 -10.72 8.15
C GLU A 23 -1.10 -9.40 7.38
N ASN A 24 0.10 -8.85 7.25
CA ASN A 24 0.31 -7.62 6.48
C ASN A 24 0.45 -7.95 5.01
N VAL A 25 -0.32 -7.23 4.18
CA VAL A 25 -0.31 -7.39 2.73
C VAL A 25 0.17 -6.09 2.12
N LEU A 26 1.27 -6.14 1.35
CA LEU A 26 1.78 -4.99 0.63
C LEU A 26 0.95 -4.77 -0.64
N PHE A 27 0.60 -3.52 -0.91
CA PHE A 27 -0.14 -3.18 -2.12
C PHE A 27 0.83 -2.62 -3.17
N PHE A 28 0.81 -3.24 -4.34
CA PHE A 28 1.54 -2.76 -5.51
C PHE A 28 0.52 -2.26 -6.53
N PHE A 29 0.58 -0.98 -6.87
CA PHE A 29 -0.35 -0.38 -7.82
C PHE A 29 0.28 -0.36 -9.20
N GLU A 30 -0.45 -0.81 -10.22
CA GLU A 30 0.04 -0.75 -11.60
C GLU A 30 0.10 0.68 -12.11
N GLU A 31 -0.86 1.52 -11.69
CA GLU A 31 -0.96 2.90 -12.14
C GLU A 31 -0.71 3.87 -11.00
N GLU A 32 0.04 4.93 -11.31
CA GLU A 32 0.35 5.95 -10.31
C GLU A 32 -0.91 6.64 -9.79
N ASP A 33 -1.88 6.88 -10.67
CA ASP A 33 -3.12 7.55 -10.29
C ASP A 33 -3.88 6.79 -9.21
N ASP A 34 -3.88 5.47 -9.29
CA ASP A 34 -4.55 4.65 -8.28
C ASP A 34 -3.85 4.73 -6.93
N ALA A 35 -2.52 4.73 -6.95
CA ALA A 35 -1.74 4.89 -5.73
C ALA A 35 -1.97 6.27 -5.11
N ASP A 36 -1.99 7.32 -5.93
CA ASP A 36 -2.25 8.68 -5.47
C ASP A 36 -3.62 8.78 -4.81
N ARG A 37 -4.64 8.20 -5.44
CA ARG A 37 -6.00 8.25 -4.91
C ARG A 37 -6.09 7.56 -3.56
N TYR A 38 -5.45 6.41 -3.44
CA TYR A 38 -5.43 5.67 -2.17
C TYR A 38 -4.72 6.48 -1.08
N ALA A 39 -3.59 7.10 -1.42
CA ALA A 39 -2.84 7.93 -0.47
C ALA A 39 -3.66 9.13 -0.02
N MET A 40 -4.41 9.76 -0.94
CA MET A 40 -5.26 10.89 -0.60
C MET A 40 -6.37 10.49 0.36
N GLN A 41 -6.95 9.33 0.19
CA GLN A 41 -7.99 8.83 1.09
C GLN A 41 -7.43 8.54 2.48
N LEU A 42 -6.23 7.99 2.56
CA LEU A 42 -5.59 7.76 3.85
C LEU A 42 -5.31 9.06 4.59
N MET A 43 -4.88 10.08 3.85
CA MET A 43 -4.63 11.38 4.47
C MET A 43 -5.93 12.00 4.98
N ALA A 44 -7.02 11.87 4.22
CA ALA A 44 -8.31 12.44 4.62
C ALA A 44 -8.92 11.70 5.80
N ASP A 45 -8.80 10.37 5.83
CA ASP A 45 -9.48 9.55 6.84
C ASP A 45 -8.66 9.34 8.10
N GLU A 46 -7.34 9.24 7.98
CA GLU A 46 -6.46 8.88 9.09
C GLU A 46 -5.34 9.87 9.34
N ASP A 47 -5.31 10.96 8.59
CA ASP A 47 -4.24 11.98 8.69
C ASP A 47 -2.85 11.36 8.51
N ARG A 48 -2.76 10.36 7.66
CA ARG A 48 -1.49 9.71 7.33
C ARG A 48 -0.99 10.24 6.01
N SER A 49 0.24 10.75 6.02
CA SER A 49 0.87 11.28 4.81
C SER A 49 1.85 10.25 4.25
N LEU A 50 1.57 9.78 3.05
CA LEU A 50 2.39 8.78 2.38
C LEU A 50 2.86 9.30 1.05
N SER A 51 4.04 8.86 0.63
CA SER A 51 4.59 9.17 -0.69
C SER A 51 4.34 8.01 -1.64
N VAL A 52 4.05 8.34 -2.90
CA VAL A 52 3.99 7.33 -3.96
C VAL A 52 5.40 7.15 -4.50
N VAL A 53 5.88 5.92 -4.50
CA VAL A 53 7.24 5.60 -4.95
C VAL A 53 7.16 4.58 -6.06
N GLU A 54 7.82 4.86 -7.17
CA GLU A 54 7.92 3.90 -8.27
C GLU A 54 9.02 2.89 -7.99
N ILE A 55 8.72 1.61 -8.18
CA ILE A 55 9.71 0.54 -8.04
C ILE A 55 9.62 -0.39 -9.24
N GLU A 56 10.72 -1.07 -9.53
CA GLU A 56 10.75 -2.04 -10.59
C GLU A 56 9.99 -3.30 -10.16
N GLU A 57 9.09 -3.78 -11.05
CA GLU A 57 8.17 -4.86 -10.72
C GLU A 57 8.88 -6.15 -10.30
N GLY A 58 9.86 -6.57 -11.07
CA GLY A 58 10.58 -7.80 -10.78
C GLY A 58 11.31 -7.76 -9.45
N LEU A 59 11.90 -6.60 -9.13
CA LEU A 59 12.58 -6.41 -7.85
C LEU A 59 11.60 -6.46 -6.69
N ALA A 60 10.44 -5.82 -6.86
CA ALA A 60 9.43 -5.78 -5.81
C ALA A 60 8.94 -7.19 -5.47
N ILE A 61 8.60 -7.96 -6.49
CA ILE A 61 8.07 -9.32 -6.30
C ILE A 61 9.13 -10.23 -5.72
N ARG A 62 10.36 -10.11 -6.22
CA ARG A 62 11.48 -10.92 -5.73
C ARG A 62 11.78 -10.65 -4.27
N THR A 63 11.72 -9.39 -3.86
CA THR A 63 11.92 -9.01 -2.47
C THR A 63 10.85 -9.60 -1.57
N CYS A 64 9.59 -9.55 -2.01
CA CYS A 64 8.49 -10.14 -1.25
C CYS A 64 8.68 -11.65 -1.08
N LYS A 65 9.11 -12.33 -2.14
CA LYS A 65 9.34 -13.76 -2.04
C LYS A 65 10.54 -14.10 -1.13
N MET A 66 11.58 -13.28 -1.20
CA MET A 66 12.77 -13.50 -0.38
C MET A 66 12.47 -13.38 1.11
N TYR A 67 11.65 -12.40 1.50
CA TYR A 67 11.31 -12.16 2.90
C TYR A 67 9.97 -12.74 3.30
N ASN A 68 9.35 -13.49 2.42
CA ASN A 68 8.08 -14.14 2.67
C ASN A 68 6.96 -13.15 3.01
N TYR A 69 6.96 -12.00 2.33
CA TYR A 69 5.91 -11.00 2.47
C TYR A 69 4.73 -11.34 1.57
N ARG A 70 3.52 -11.09 2.05
CA ARG A 70 2.34 -11.17 1.21
C ARG A 70 2.18 -9.88 0.44
N TYR A 71 1.66 -9.98 -0.78
CA TYR A 71 1.43 -8.79 -1.60
C TYR A 71 0.22 -8.99 -2.50
N ALA A 72 -0.36 -7.88 -2.93
CA ALA A 72 -1.45 -7.86 -3.90
C ALA A 72 -1.14 -6.80 -4.95
N VAL A 73 -1.39 -7.14 -6.22
CA VAL A 73 -1.22 -6.19 -7.32
C VAL A 73 -2.58 -5.56 -7.60
N ILE A 74 -2.64 -4.24 -7.48
CA ILE A 74 -3.87 -3.48 -7.69
C ILE A 74 -3.86 -2.93 -9.12
N LYS A 75 -4.85 -3.34 -9.90
CA LYS A 75 -5.00 -2.92 -11.29
C LYS A 75 -6.02 -1.79 -11.39
N PRO A 76 -6.04 -1.05 -12.51
CA PRO A 76 -6.99 0.06 -12.65
C PRO A 76 -8.45 -0.33 -12.49
N GLU A 77 -8.80 -1.55 -12.88
CA GLU A 77 -10.16 -2.04 -12.74
C GLU A 77 -10.52 -2.48 -11.32
N ASP A 78 -9.54 -2.60 -10.44
CA ASP A 78 -9.78 -2.96 -9.04
C ASP A 78 -10.17 -1.69 -8.26
N ILE A 79 -11.27 -1.76 -7.53
CA ILE A 79 -11.69 -0.65 -6.68
C ILE A 79 -11.25 -0.97 -5.26
N VAL A 80 -10.25 -0.22 -4.77
CA VAL A 80 -9.69 -0.46 -3.45
C VAL A 80 -9.88 0.79 -2.60
N ILE A 81 -10.47 0.61 -1.42
CA ILE A 81 -10.71 1.68 -0.48
C ILE A 81 -9.94 1.37 0.80
N PRO A 82 -9.17 2.34 1.35
CA PRO A 82 -8.47 2.10 2.60
C PRO A 82 -9.44 1.74 3.72
N PRO A 83 -9.09 0.77 4.59
CA PRO A 83 -9.94 0.43 5.71
C PRO A 83 -9.99 1.61 6.70
N LYS A 84 -11.17 1.84 7.25
CA LYS A 84 -11.36 2.89 8.25
C LYS A 84 -11.13 2.34 9.64
N LEU A 85 -10.52 3.16 10.50
CA LEU A 85 -10.14 2.71 11.84
C LEU A 85 -11.33 2.36 12.72
N ASN A 86 -12.46 3.03 12.55
CA ASN A 86 -13.63 2.86 13.41
C ASN A 86 -14.82 2.29 12.67
N ASP A 87 -14.57 1.44 11.72
CA ASP A 87 -15.60 0.86 10.89
C ASP A 87 -16.16 -0.36 11.60
N ASN A 88 -17.13 -0.12 12.46
CA ASN A 88 -17.78 -1.17 13.24
C ASN A 88 -19.14 -1.48 12.67
N PHE A 89 -19.32 -2.70 12.25
CA PHE A 89 -20.59 -3.17 11.73
C PHE A 89 -21.00 -4.44 12.41
#